data_569add550d7fe6fc84cd540646a948d3
#
_entry.id   569add550d7fe6fc84cd540646a948d3
#
_cell.length_a   1.000
_cell.length_b   1.000
_cell.length_c   1.000
_cell.angle_alpha   90.00
_cell.angle_beta   90.00
_cell.angle_gamma   90.00
#
_symmetry.space_group_name_H-M   'P 1'
#
loop_
_entity.id
_entity.type
_entity.pdbx_description
1 polymer ?
#
loop_
_entity_poly.entity_id
_entity_poly.type
_entity_poly.pdbx_seq_one_letter_code
_entity_poly.pdbx_strand_id
1 'polypeptide(L)'
;DDQQDDGTTRKITAYRIRFASSFVITALSSRPANIRGLQGIVVLDEAAFHPNVQAVLDAATALLIWGGKIRVISSHNGRKNPFNQLIEDIKAGRYGNSAKVLIATFDDAVKNGLYERVCMMKGTTPTAEGKHEWYSKIRNLYGPRKAAMREELDAIPRDGGGASIPGVWIDRAMRYERPVLRLVLDD
;
A
#
# COMPACT_ATOMS: atom_id res chain seq x y z
N ASP A 1 4.39 28.73 4.37
CA ASP A 1 3.00 29.17 4.47
C ASP A 1 2.47 29.35 3.06
N ASP A 2 1.43 28.63 2.72
CA ASP A 2 0.73 28.74 1.43
C ASP A 2 -0.50 29.60 1.65
N GLN A 3 -0.59 30.72 0.94
CA GLN A 3 -1.75 31.59 0.96
C GLN A 3 -2.84 31.00 0.06
N GLN A 4 -4.01 30.75 0.60
CA GLN A 4 -5.17 30.32 -0.18
C GLN A 4 -5.88 31.54 -0.77
N ASP A 5 -6.59 31.36 -1.89
CA ASP A 5 -7.35 32.44 -2.58
C ASP A 5 -8.42 33.13 -1.70
N ASP A 6 -8.76 32.53 -0.56
CA ASP A 6 -9.70 33.10 0.43
C ASP A 6 -9.02 33.94 1.51
N GLY A 7 -7.72 34.18 1.39
CA GLY A 7 -6.94 34.95 2.38
C GLY A 7 -6.56 34.18 3.63
N THR A 8 -6.87 32.88 3.73
CA THR A 8 -6.47 32.06 4.88
C THR A 8 -5.07 31.50 4.68
N THR A 9 -4.23 31.61 5.72
CA THR A 9 -2.88 31.02 5.72
C THR A 9 -2.94 29.59 6.22
N ARG A 10 -2.59 28.63 5.39
CA ARG A 10 -2.51 27.22 5.78
C ARG A 10 -1.11 26.85 6.20
N LYS A 11 -0.95 26.42 7.43
CA LYS A 11 0.33 25.93 7.94
C LYS A 11 0.58 24.50 7.43
N ILE A 12 1.56 24.30 6.55
CA ILE A 12 2.03 22.98 6.13
C ILE A 12 3.17 22.58 7.03
N THR A 13 3.00 21.52 7.80
CA THR A 13 4.07 20.96 8.62
C THR A 13 4.86 19.95 7.78
N ALA A 14 6.15 20.19 7.59
CA ALA A 14 7.08 19.28 6.94
C ALA A 14 8.26 19.02 7.87
N TYR A 15 8.67 17.76 7.99
CA TYR A 15 9.90 17.37 8.68
C TYR A 15 11.03 17.29 7.65
N ARG A 16 12.16 17.92 7.96
CA ARG A 16 13.28 18.01 7.01
C ARG A 16 14.60 17.67 7.70
N ILE A 17 15.36 16.77 7.06
CA ILE A 17 16.73 16.44 7.41
C ILE A 17 17.63 16.96 6.31
N ARG A 18 18.58 17.83 6.66
CA ARG A 18 19.59 18.34 5.73
C ARG A 18 20.93 17.72 6.08
N PHE A 19 21.58 17.13 5.08
CA PHE A 19 22.91 16.56 5.22
C PHE A 19 24.00 17.57 4.90
N ALA A 20 25.21 17.34 5.37
CA ALA A 20 26.40 18.15 5.03
C ALA A 20 26.69 18.16 3.51
N SER A 21 26.29 17.10 2.82
CA SER A 21 26.37 16.99 1.34
C SER A 21 25.35 17.85 0.60
N SER A 22 24.58 18.69 1.26
CA SER A 22 23.49 19.51 0.73
C SER A 22 22.24 18.73 0.29
N PHE A 23 22.25 17.41 0.33
CA PHE A 23 21.03 16.62 0.11
C PHE A 23 20.04 16.80 1.25
N VAL A 24 18.75 16.65 0.91
CA VAL A 24 17.64 16.86 1.86
C VAL A 24 16.68 15.69 1.77
N ILE A 25 16.25 15.19 2.92
CA ILE A 25 15.07 14.33 3.03
C ILE A 25 13.95 15.18 3.61
N THR A 26 12.80 15.20 2.97
CA THR A 26 11.62 15.91 3.44
C THR A 26 10.47 14.94 3.58
N ALA A 27 9.91 14.82 4.78
CA ALA A 27 8.68 14.08 5.02
C ALA A 27 7.48 15.03 4.91
N LEU A 28 6.52 14.65 4.08
CA LEU A 28 5.32 15.44 3.77
C LEU A 28 4.07 14.63 4.08
N SER A 29 2.97 15.32 4.33
CA SER A 29 1.67 14.64 4.36
C SER A 29 1.29 14.15 2.96
N SER A 30 0.55 13.05 2.88
CA SER A 30 0.13 12.37 1.65
C SER A 30 -0.93 13.11 0.82
N ARG A 31 -0.92 14.44 0.84
CA ARG A 31 -1.81 15.24 0.01
C ARG A 31 -1.18 15.42 -1.36
N PRO A 32 -1.92 15.15 -2.47
CA PRO A 32 -1.39 15.30 -3.83
C PRO A 32 -0.78 16.67 -4.11
N ALA A 33 -1.36 17.73 -3.55
CA ALA A 33 -0.86 19.11 -3.69
C ALA A 33 0.55 19.30 -3.10
N ASN A 34 0.91 18.56 -2.05
CA ASN A 34 2.22 18.68 -1.41
C ASN A 34 3.34 17.96 -2.19
N ILE A 35 2.96 17.06 -3.10
CA ILE A 35 3.89 16.25 -3.89
C ILE A 35 4.20 16.93 -5.22
N ARG A 36 3.22 17.62 -5.80
CA ARG A 36 3.35 18.30 -7.08
C ARG A 36 4.44 19.37 -7.05
N GLY A 37 5.23 19.45 -8.11
CA GLY A 37 6.30 20.44 -8.27
C GLY A 37 7.60 20.12 -7.53
N LEU A 38 7.68 19.01 -6.80
CA LEU A 38 8.92 18.54 -6.19
C LEU A 38 9.81 17.87 -7.26
N GLN A 39 11.09 17.69 -6.93
CA GLN A 39 12.05 16.97 -7.76
C GLN A 39 12.83 15.97 -6.92
N GLY A 40 13.36 14.93 -7.56
CA GLY A 40 14.20 13.93 -6.92
C GLY A 40 13.56 12.56 -6.81
N ILE A 41 13.80 11.88 -5.69
CA ILE A 41 13.26 10.55 -5.41
C ILE A 41 12.06 10.69 -4.48
N VAL A 42 10.91 10.20 -4.89
CA VAL A 42 9.71 10.13 -4.05
C VAL A 42 9.56 8.72 -3.51
N VAL A 43 9.34 8.62 -2.20
CA VAL A 43 8.97 7.38 -1.53
C VAL A 43 7.55 7.55 -1.00
N LEU A 44 6.63 6.74 -1.50
CA LEU A 44 5.26 6.62 -0.99
C LEU A 44 5.24 5.42 -0.05
N ASP A 45 5.27 5.70 1.24
CA ASP A 45 5.21 4.68 2.28
C ASP A 45 3.74 4.41 2.63
N GLU A 46 3.42 3.16 2.95
CA GLU A 46 2.06 2.68 3.23
C GLU A 46 1.04 3.11 2.15
N ALA A 47 1.44 3.04 0.88
CA ALA A 47 0.71 3.61 -0.24
C ALA A 47 -0.74 3.11 -0.36
N ALA A 48 -1.01 1.84 -0.05
CA ALA A 48 -2.35 1.25 -0.13
C ALA A 48 -3.33 1.81 0.92
N PHE A 49 -2.84 2.52 1.95
CA PHE A 49 -3.63 3.02 3.06
C PHE A 49 -3.88 4.54 3.00
N HIS A 50 -3.39 5.22 1.97
CA HIS A 50 -3.70 6.64 1.79
C HIS A 50 -5.20 6.85 1.49
N PRO A 51 -5.81 7.94 1.96
CA PRO A 51 -7.25 8.21 1.71
C PRO A 51 -7.62 8.26 0.23
N ASN A 52 -6.70 8.70 -0.62
CA ASN A 52 -6.88 8.75 -2.07
C ASN A 52 -5.61 8.23 -2.76
N VAL A 53 -5.48 6.92 -2.79
CA VAL A 53 -4.31 6.21 -3.36
C VAL A 53 -4.05 6.64 -4.80
N GLN A 54 -5.09 6.67 -5.64
CA GLN A 54 -4.94 6.99 -7.06
C GLN A 54 -4.40 8.41 -7.26
N ALA A 55 -4.96 9.40 -6.59
CA ALA A 55 -4.52 10.78 -6.73
C ALA A 55 -3.07 11.00 -6.23
N VAL A 56 -2.63 10.24 -5.22
CA VAL A 56 -1.24 10.28 -4.74
C VAL A 56 -0.30 9.65 -5.76
N LEU A 57 -0.66 8.52 -6.34
CA LEU A 57 0.11 7.86 -7.41
C LEU A 57 0.23 8.76 -8.65
N ASP A 58 -0.86 9.39 -9.08
CA ASP A 58 -0.88 10.30 -10.23
C ASP A 58 0.00 11.53 -9.99
N ALA A 59 -0.08 12.13 -8.79
CA ALA A 59 0.76 13.27 -8.43
C ALA A 59 2.26 12.90 -8.40
N ALA A 60 2.59 11.71 -7.91
CA ALA A 60 3.96 11.20 -7.91
C ALA A 60 4.46 10.91 -9.33
N THR A 61 3.61 10.34 -10.20
CA THR A 61 3.97 10.00 -11.58
C THR A 61 4.36 11.25 -12.38
N ALA A 62 3.74 12.40 -12.11
CA ALA A 62 4.10 13.66 -12.77
C ALA A 62 5.56 14.08 -12.53
N LEU A 63 6.21 13.60 -11.46
CA LEU A 63 7.61 13.90 -11.14
C LEU A 63 8.59 13.16 -12.05
N LEU A 64 8.18 12.08 -12.72
CA LEU A 64 9.02 11.31 -13.63
C LEU A 64 9.44 12.12 -14.86
N ILE A 65 8.65 13.13 -15.26
CA ILE A 65 8.95 14.02 -16.39
C ILE A 65 10.31 14.71 -16.19
N TRP A 66 10.68 14.99 -14.95
CA TRP A 66 11.93 15.66 -14.58
C TRP A 66 13.08 14.70 -14.24
N GLY A 67 12.97 13.43 -14.65
CA GLY A 67 13.97 12.40 -14.33
C GLY A 67 13.94 11.90 -12.90
N GLY A 68 12.87 12.17 -12.15
CA GLY A 68 12.65 11.66 -10.80
C GLY A 68 12.47 10.14 -10.78
N LYS A 69 12.50 9.58 -9.58
CA LYS A 69 12.23 8.16 -9.34
C LYS A 69 11.13 8.03 -8.30
N ILE A 70 10.27 7.03 -8.47
CA ILE A 70 9.21 6.73 -7.49
C ILE A 70 9.47 5.35 -6.90
N ARG A 71 9.33 5.26 -5.59
CA ARG A 71 9.29 4.00 -4.84
C ARG A 71 7.97 3.94 -4.10
N VAL A 72 7.14 2.96 -4.42
CA VAL A 72 5.84 2.75 -3.79
C VAL A 72 5.98 1.52 -2.90
N ILE A 73 5.82 1.70 -1.61
CA ILE A 73 6.02 0.68 -0.58
C ILE A 73 4.70 0.53 0.18
N SER A 74 4.21 -0.68 0.31
CA SER A 74 3.04 -0.98 1.14
C SER A 74 2.84 -2.48 1.32
N SER A 75 2.12 -2.89 2.36
CA SER A 75 1.36 -4.13 2.33
C SER A 75 0.09 -3.94 1.48
N HIS A 76 -0.57 -5.03 1.09
CA HIS A 76 -1.82 -4.93 0.35
C HIS A 76 -2.98 -4.43 1.23
N ASN A 77 -3.97 -3.82 0.60
CA ASN A 77 -5.24 -3.42 1.24
C ASN A 77 -6.41 -3.74 0.30
N GLY A 78 -6.56 -5.02 0.00
CA GLY A 78 -7.56 -5.54 -0.91
C GLY A 78 -7.17 -5.54 -2.39
N ARG A 79 -7.72 -6.51 -3.13
CA ARG A 79 -7.44 -6.71 -4.55
C ARG A 79 -7.83 -5.52 -5.43
N LYS A 80 -8.92 -4.81 -5.08
CA LYS A 80 -9.42 -3.66 -5.85
C LYS A 80 -8.71 -2.35 -5.53
N ASN A 81 -7.75 -2.35 -4.60
CA ASN A 81 -7.00 -1.16 -4.24
C ASN A 81 -6.12 -0.70 -5.42
N PRO A 82 -6.03 0.60 -5.72
CA PRO A 82 -5.17 1.11 -6.80
C PRO A 82 -3.71 0.70 -6.69
N PHE A 83 -3.18 0.49 -5.48
CA PHE A 83 -1.84 -0.05 -5.28
C PHE A 83 -1.71 -1.47 -5.84
N ASN A 84 -2.68 -2.35 -5.59
CA ASN A 84 -2.67 -3.69 -6.17
C ASN A 84 -2.84 -3.65 -7.69
N GLN A 85 -3.72 -2.75 -8.20
CA GLN A 85 -3.90 -2.58 -9.63
C GLN A 85 -2.59 -2.17 -10.31
N LEU A 86 -1.83 -1.24 -9.71
CA LEU A 86 -0.50 -0.86 -10.20
C LEU A 86 0.44 -2.07 -10.28
N ILE A 87 0.46 -2.93 -9.27
CA ILE A 87 1.29 -4.15 -9.27
C ILE A 87 0.90 -5.08 -10.42
N GLU A 88 -0.41 -5.33 -10.61
CA GLU A 88 -0.90 -6.18 -11.70
C GLU A 88 -0.60 -5.59 -13.08
N ASP A 89 -0.70 -4.29 -13.24
CA ASP A 89 -0.36 -3.59 -14.47
C ASP A 89 1.14 -3.70 -14.81
N ILE A 90 2.01 -3.60 -13.80
CA ILE A 90 3.46 -3.78 -13.99
C ILE A 90 3.76 -5.25 -14.35
N LYS A 91 3.16 -6.22 -13.65
CA LYS A 91 3.32 -7.65 -13.95
C LYS A 91 2.81 -8.01 -15.35
N ALA A 92 1.75 -7.37 -15.80
CA ALA A 92 1.21 -7.53 -17.16
C ALA A 92 2.06 -6.84 -18.24
N GLY A 93 3.17 -6.20 -17.86
CA GLY A 93 4.08 -5.52 -18.79
C GLY A 93 3.59 -4.18 -19.33
N ARG A 94 2.52 -3.61 -18.77
CA ARG A 94 1.96 -2.32 -19.23
C ARG A 94 2.89 -1.14 -19.07
N TYR A 95 3.91 -1.27 -18.22
CA TYR A 95 4.95 -0.26 -17.98
C TYR A 95 6.29 -0.59 -18.67
N GLY A 96 6.34 -1.67 -19.47
CA GLY A 96 7.56 -2.15 -20.10
C GLY A 96 8.68 -2.38 -19.09
N ASN A 97 9.89 -1.88 -19.38
CA ASN A 97 11.03 -1.98 -18.48
C ASN A 97 11.16 -0.81 -17.48
N SER A 98 10.21 0.12 -17.49
CA SER A 98 10.28 1.35 -16.69
C SER A 98 9.89 1.13 -15.22
N ALA A 99 9.21 0.03 -14.92
CA ALA A 99 8.78 -0.31 -13.56
C ALA A 99 9.06 -1.77 -13.23
N LYS A 100 9.30 -2.04 -11.95
CA LYS A 100 9.54 -3.39 -11.42
C LYS A 100 8.79 -3.57 -10.11
N VAL A 101 8.30 -4.77 -9.86
CA VAL A 101 7.70 -5.18 -8.59
C VAL A 101 8.73 -5.98 -7.81
N LEU A 102 8.94 -5.60 -6.56
CA LEU A 102 9.66 -6.39 -5.57
C LEU A 102 8.68 -6.84 -4.51
N ILE A 103 8.62 -8.13 -4.27
CA ILE A 103 7.77 -8.74 -3.23
C ILE A 103 8.70 -9.30 -2.17
N ALA A 104 8.43 -8.96 -0.91
CA ALA A 104 9.10 -9.51 0.26
C ALA A 104 8.04 -10.03 1.23
N THR A 105 7.96 -11.34 1.39
CA THR A 105 7.04 -11.98 2.32
C THR A 105 7.66 -12.10 3.72
N PHE A 106 6.84 -12.40 4.72
CA PHE A 106 7.34 -12.73 6.05
C PHE A 106 8.28 -13.94 6.02
N ASP A 107 7.98 -14.94 5.20
CA ASP A 107 8.83 -16.12 5.03
C ASP A 107 10.19 -15.77 4.44
N ASP A 108 10.23 -14.87 3.44
CA ASP A 108 11.48 -14.34 2.89
C ASP A 108 12.28 -13.59 3.96
N ALA A 109 11.61 -12.75 4.75
CA ALA A 109 12.27 -12.01 5.82
C ALA A 109 12.85 -12.94 6.89
N VAL A 110 12.09 -13.98 7.29
CA VAL A 110 12.56 -15.00 8.25
C VAL A 110 13.74 -15.80 7.70
N LYS A 111 13.69 -16.17 6.43
CA LYS A 111 14.79 -16.83 5.73
C LYS A 111 16.03 -15.95 5.68
N ASN A 112 15.87 -14.66 5.54
CA ASN A 112 16.94 -13.67 5.44
C ASN A 112 17.38 -13.10 6.81
N GLY A 113 17.05 -13.74 7.94
CA GLY A 113 17.61 -13.43 9.24
C GLY A 113 16.78 -12.48 10.11
N LEU A 114 15.49 -12.30 9.82
CA LEU A 114 14.61 -11.43 10.62
C LEU A 114 14.55 -11.88 12.09
N TYR A 115 14.43 -13.21 12.35
CA TYR A 115 14.40 -13.73 13.71
C TYR A 115 15.70 -13.44 14.47
N GLU A 116 16.82 -13.68 13.84
CA GLU A 116 18.16 -13.43 14.38
C GLU A 116 18.35 -11.94 14.71
N ARG A 117 17.84 -11.07 13.84
CA ARG A 117 17.83 -9.61 14.07
C ARG A 117 16.97 -9.23 15.28
N VAL A 118 15.78 -9.82 15.42
CA VAL A 118 14.90 -9.60 16.59
C VAL A 118 15.60 -10.06 17.88
N CYS A 119 16.24 -11.23 17.87
CA CYS A 119 17.00 -11.72 19.02
C CYS A 119 18.13 -10.76 19.39
N MET A 120 18.91 -10.30 18.42
CA MET A 120 19.98 -9.34 18.65
C MET A 120 19.45 -8.04 19.30
N MET A 121 18.33 -7.50 18.81
CA MET A 121 17.72 -6.31 19.38
C MET A 121 17.19 -6.50 20.80
N LYS A 122 16.82 -7.73 21.17
CA LYS A 122 16.35 -8.11 22.51
C LYS A 122 17.46 -8.59 23.44
N GLY A 123 18.68 -8.72 22.95
CA GLY A 123 19.79 -9.27 23.72
C GLY A 123 19.64 -10.76 24.04
N THR A 124 18.93 -11.53 23.18
CA THR A 124 18.72 -12.98 23.35
C THR A 124 19.49 -13.77 22.30
N THR A 125 19.85 -15.01 22.60
CA THR A 125 20.51 -15.90 21.66
C THR A 125 19.49 -16.58 20.75
N PRO A 126 19.66 -16.54 19.42
CA PRO A 126 18.75 -17.23 18.50
C PRO A 126 18.97 -18.77 18.59
N THR A 127 17.86 -19.52 18.62
CA THR A 127 17.85 -20.98 18.53
C THR A 127 16.86 -21.44 17.45
N ALA A 128 17.00 -22.67 16.97
CA ALA A 128 16.09 -23.21 15.96
C ALA A 128 14.68 -23.40 16.52
N GLU A 129 14.55 -23.88 17.73
CA GLU A 129 13.29 -24.07 18.46
C GLU A 129 12.61 -22.72 18.68
N GLY A 130 13.35 -21.73 19.18
CA GLY A 130 12.83 -20.37 19.40
C GLY A 130 12.40 -19.70 18.11
N LYS A 131 13.09 -19.96 16.98
CA LYS A 131 12.67 -19.48 15.66
C LYS A 131 11.32 -20.06 15.24
N HIS A 132 11.13 -21.36 15.42
CA HIS A 132 9.88 -22.05 15.07
C HIS A 132 8.72 -21.57 15.96
N GLU A 133 8.94 -21.46 17.26
CA GLU A 133 7.92 -20.94 18.19
C GLU A 133 7.54 -19.50 17.88
N TRP A 134 8.53 -18.65 17.66
CA TRP A 134 8.31 -17.24 17.31
C TRP A 134 7.54 -17.09 15.99
N TYR A 135 7.93 -17.85 14.95
CA TYR A 135 7.25 -17.84 13.65
C TYR A 135 5.78 -18.24 13.79
N SER A 136 5.53 -19.35 14.50
CA SER A 136 4.17 -19.85 14.75
C SER A 136 3.35 -18.85 15.57
N LYS A 137 3.96 -18.22 16.57
CA LYS A 137 3.33 -17.19 17.38
C LYS A 137 2.87 -16.00 16.55
N ILE A 138 3.72 -15.48 15.67
CA ILE A 138 3.36 -14.34 14.79
C ILE A 138 2.15 -14.68 13.92
N ARG A 139 2.14 -15.85 13.27
CA ARG A 139 1.00 -16.27 12.44
C ARG A 139 -0.28 -16.49 13.27
N ASN A 140 -0.16 -17.01 14.47
CA ASN A 140 -1.28 -17.26 15.37
C ASN A 140 -1.91 -15.99 15.96
N LEU A 141 -1.19 -14.86 16.00
CA LEU A 141 -1.76 -13.55 16.43
C LEU A 141 -2.94 -13.09 15.56
N TYR A 142 -3.02 -13.56 14.34
CA TYR A 142 -4.15 -13.24 13.46
C TYR A 142 -5.42 -14.01 13.77
N GLY A 143 -5.33 -15.12 14.52
CA GLY A 143 -6.49 -15.93 14.90
C GLY A 143 -7.37 -16.32 13.70
N PRO A 144 -8.68 -16.01 13.72
CA PRO A 144 -9.60 -16.33 12.60
C PRO A 144 -9.39 -15.44 11.36
N ARG A 145 -8.64 -14.34 11.47
CA ARG A 145 -8.42 -13.38 10.39
C ARG A 145 -7.40 -13.85 9.34
N LYS A 146 -7.61 -15.05 8.79
CA LYS A 146 -6.67 -15.69 7.86
C LYS A 146 -6.44 -14.89 6.58
N ALA A 147 -7.46 -14.20 6.07
CA ALA A 147 -7.32 -13.35 4.89
C ALA A 147 -6.40 -12.14 5.16
N ALA A 148 -6.54 -11.51 6.31
CA ALA A 148 -5.65 -10.42 6.74
C ALA A 148 -4.22 -10.92 6.95
N MET A 149 -4.04 -12.09 7.58
CA MET A 149 -2.73 -12.71 7.74
C MET A 149 -2.02 -12.92 6.39
N ARG A 150 -2.72 -13.47 5.42
CA ARG A 150 -2.15 -13.69 4.07
C ARG A 150 -1.82 -12.39 3.36
N GLU A 151 -2.63 -11.37 3.53
CA GLU A 151 -2.40 -10.06 2.96
C GLU A 151 -1.15 -9.39 3.53
N GLU A 152 -0.99 -9.44 4.85
CA GLU A 152 0.10 -8.79 5.56
C GLU A 152 1.41 -9.58 5.53
N LEU A 153 1.34 -10.91 5.73
CA LEU A 153 2.53 -11.74 5.84
C LEU A 153 2.95 -12.38 4.52
N ASP A 154 1.99 -12.74 3.67
CA ASP A 154 2.28 -13.51 2.46
C ASP A 154 2.17 -12.66 1.19
N ALA A 155 1.90 -11.37 1.31
CA ALA A 155 1.70 -10.42 0.20
C ALA A 155 0.62 -10.89 -0.79
N ILE A 156 -0.46 -11.50 -0.29
CA ILE A 156 -1.59 -12.00 -1.08
C ILE A 156 -2.81 -11.11 -0.81
N PRO A 157 -3.22 -10.26 -1.76
CA PRO A 157 -4.34 -9.36 -1.55
C PRO A 157 -5.64 -10.13 -1.33
N ARG A 158 -6.42 -9.72 -0.34
CA ARG A 158 -7.73 -10.32 -0.06
C ARG A 158 -8.77 -9.89 -1.09
N ASP A 159 -9.67 -10.80 -1.42
CA ASP A 159 -10.85 -10.48 -2.21
C ASP A 159 -11.87 -9.71 -1.34
N GLY A 160 -12.34 -8.55 -1.80
CA GLY A 160 -13.41 -7.81 -1.14
C GLY A 160 -12.99 -6.99 0.09
N GLY A 161 -11.84 -6.34 0.05
CA GLY A 161 -11.45 -5.39 1.11
C GLY A 161 -12.52 -4.33 1.35
N GLY A 162 -13.15 -4.33 2.53
CA GLY A 162 -14.14 -3.34 2.95
C GLY A 162 -15.60 -3.62 2.58
N ALA A 163 -15.90 -4.61 1.75
CA ALA A 163 -17.28 -4.98 1.46
C ALA A 163 -17.81 -5.98 2.50
N SER A 164 -18.95 -5.68 3.10
CA SER A 164 -19.65 -6.59 4.03
C SER A 164 -20.07 -7.91 3.36
N ILE A 165 -20.21 -7.89 2.04
CA ILE A 165 -20.54 -9.06 1.21
C ILE A 165 -19.42 -9.27 0.20
N PRO A 166 -18.74 -10.43 0.17
CA PRO A 166 -17.74 -10.75 -0.84
C PRO A 166 -18.31 -10.66 -2.26
N GLY A 167 -17.59 -9.99 -3.18
CA GLY A 167 -18.03 -9.79 -4.56
C GLY A 167 -18.40 -11.09 -5.27
N VAL A 168 -17.66 -12.16 -5.00
CA VAL A 168 -17.95 -13.51 -5.50
C VAL A 168 -19.35 -14.02 -5.11
N TRP A 169 -19.88 -13.60 -3.97
CA TRP A 169 -21.24 -13.97 -3.56
C TRP A 169 -22.28 -13.15 -4.30
N ILE A 170 -21.96 -11.88 -4.60
CA ILE A 170 -22.80 -11.02 -5.43
C ILE A 170 -22.87 -11.60 -6.84
N ASP A 171 -21.73 -11.94 -7.45
CA ASP A 171 -21.65 -12.52 -8.79
C ASP A 171 -22.43 -13.84 -8.90
N ARG A 172 -22.33 -14.72 -7.87
CA ARG A 172 -23.13 -15.95 -7.81
C ARG A 172 -24.63 -15.72 -7.61
N ALA A 173 -25.01 -14.64 -6.96
CA ALA A 173 -26.40 -14.28 -6.74
C ALA A 173 -27.02 -13.53 -7.92
N MET A 174 -26.20 -12.92 -8.78
CA MET A 174 -26.65 -12.25 -9.99
C MET A 174 -27.19 -13.29 -10.99
N ARG A 175 -28.50 -13.24 -11.21
CA ARG A 175 -29.19 -14.06 -12.22
C ARG A 175 -29.67 -13.12 -13.32
N TYR A 176 -28.97 -13.12 -14.44
CA TYR A 176 -29.29 -12.27 -15.59
C TYR A 176 -30.59 -12.66 -16.32
N GLU A 177 -31.16 -13.83 -16.00
CA GLU A 177 -32.35 -14.38 -16.66
C GLU A 177 -33.68 -13.95 -16.00
N ARG A 178 -33.65 -13.18 -14.92
CA ARG A 178 -34.90 -12.76 -14.27
C ARG A 178 -35.43 -11.50 -14.94
N PRO A 179 -36.68 -11.49 -15.40
CA PRO A 179 -37.27 -10.28 -15.95
C PRO A 179 -37.42 -9.23 -14.83
N VAL A 180 -37.06 -7.99 -15.15
CA VAL A 180 -37.30 -6.84 -14.26
C VAL A 180 -38.79 -6.49 -14.37
N LEU A 181 -39.54 -6.77 -13.31
CA LEU A 181 -40.92 -6.32 -13.20
C LEU A 181 -40.90 -4.82 -12.86
N ARG A 182 -41.35 -3.99 -13.78
CA ARG A 182 -41.60 -2.56 -13.54
C ARG A 182 -43.06 -2.40 -13.15
N LEU A 183 -43.31 -1.90 -11.96
CA LEU A 183 -44.64 -1.45 -11.56
C LEU A 183 -44.82 -0.06 -12.20
N VAL A 184 -45.74 0.02 -13.14
CA VAL A 184 -46.22 1.31 -13.64
C VAL A 184 -47.47 1.63 -12.78
N LEU A 185 -47.37 2.67 -11.95
CA LEU A 185 -48.53 3.20 -11.26
C LEU A 185 -49.20 4.12 -12.28
N ASP A 186 -50.39 3.77 -12.71
CA ASP A 186 -51.26 4.66 -13.48
C ASP A 186 -51.73 5.76 -12.52
N ASP A 187 -51.59 7.03 -12.92
CA ASP A 187 -52.05 8.23 -12.22
C ASP A 187 -53.56 8.33 -12.22
#